data_af77e1f1b65e3facf7a560ed0bd1c9e4
#
_entry.id   af77e1f1b65e3facf7a560ed0bd1c9e4
#
_cell.length_a   1.000
_cell.length_b   1.000
_cell.length_c   1.000
_cell.angle_alpha   90.00
_cell.angle_beta   90.00
_cell.angle_gamma   90.00
#
_symmetry.space_group_name_H-M   'P 1'
#
loop_
_entity.id
_entity.type
_entity.pdbx_description
1 polymer ?
#
loop_
_entity_poly.entity_id
_entity_poly.type
_entity_poly.pdbx_seq_one_letter_code
_entity_poly.pdbx_strand_id
1 'polypeptide(L)'
;MDVVIEIPRGSFLKRGSRGRVDFVSPLPCPFNYGAVPSLVGLEGDLLDVVVLGQRLHVGTRLRLPAWGAIVQRDRGMVDHKLICSAEPLDEAARRAVLRFFRFYARSKGLLNLLRGRPGRNACEGWIEAQEALACAKPRDASWRGPTVKF
;
A
#
# COMPACT_ATOMS: atom_id res chain seq x y z
N MET A 1 12.28 8.57 3.89
CA MET A 1 12.08 7.35 4.70
C MET A 1 12.66 6.16 3.95
N ASP A 2 13.06 5.11 4.68
CA ASP A 2 13.60 3.91 4.07
C ASP A 2 12.44 3.01 3.63
N VAL A 3 12.50 2.54 2.38
CA VAL A 3 11.44 1.76 1.72
C VAL A 3 12.05 0.49 1.16
N VAL A 4 11.31 -0.62 1.24
CA VAL A 4 11.65 -1.90 0.58
C VAL A 4 10.57 -2.25 -0.42
N ILE A 5 10.96 -2.53 -1.66
CA ILE A 5 10.03 -2.92 -2.73
C ILE A 5 9.68 -4.40 -2.60
N GLU A 6 8.39 -4.70 -2.56
CA GLU A 6 7.84 -6.04 -2.48
C GLU A 6 7.18 -6.47 -3.80
N ILE A 7 6.59 -5.51 -4.52
CA ILE A 7 5.88 -5.73 -5.77
C ILE A 7 6.38 -4.74 -6.81
N PRO A 8 7.07 -5.20 -7.85
CA PRO A 8 7.47 -4.36 -8.97
C PRO A 8 6.27 -3.80 -9.73
N ARG A 9 6.42 -2.60 -10.27
CA ARG A 9 5.47 -2.04 -11.24
C ARG A 9 5.20 -3.05 -12.36
N GLY A 10 3.92 -3.22 -12.72
CA GLY A 10 3.47 -4.17 -13.75
C GLY A 10 3.36 -5.61 -13.27
N SER A 11 3.55 -5.90 -11.97
CA SER A 11 3.36 -7.24 -11.41
C SER A 11 1.90 -7.52 -11.10
N PHE A 12 1.50 -8.77 -11.33
CA PHE A 12 0.19 -9.31 -10.91
C PHE A 12 0.24 -9.98 -9.54
N LEU A 13 1.46 -10.24 -9.01
CA LEU A 13 1.65 -10.98 -7.77
C LEU A 13 1.84 -10.00 -6.62
N LYS A 14 0.95 -10.03 -5.64
CA LYS A 14 1.17 -9.41 -4.34
C LYS A 14 1.88 -10.41 -3.44
N ARG A 15 3.07 -10.05 -2.97
CA ARG A 15 3.78 -10.77 -1.92
C ARG A 15 3.60 -10.01 -0.61
N GLY A 16 3.33 -10.72 0.46
CA GLY A 16 3.30 -10.10 1.78
C GLY A 16 4.69 -9.92 2.37
N SER A 17 4.77 -9.25 3.50
CA SER A 17 6.00 -8.94 4.23
C SER A 17 6.87 -10.16 4.57
N ARG A 18 6.32 -11.38 4.44
CA ARG A 18 7.02 -12.67 4.63
C ARG A 18 7.46 -13.32 3.31
N GLY A 19 7.40 -12.62 2.18
CA GLY A 19 7.82 -13.12 0.87
C GLY A 19 6.90 -14.18 0.23
N ARG A 20 5.82 -14.60 0.89
CA ARG A 20 4.81 -15.51 0.31
C ARG A 20 3.90 -14.74 -0.63
N VAL A 21 3.38 -15.42 -1.65
CA VAL A 21 2.36 -14.85 -2.53
C VAL A 21 1.03 -14.84 -1.75
N ASP A 22 0.57 -13.66 -1.38
CA ASP A 22 -0.70 -13.49 -0.65
C ASP A 22 -1.89 -13.36 -1.59
N PHE A 23 -1.66 -12.76 -2.75
CA PHE A 23 -2.75 -12.47 -3.68
C PHE A 23 -2.24 -12.34 -5.11
N VAL A 24 -3.02 -12.86 -6.05
CA VAL A 24 -2.86 -12.61 -7.49
C VAL A 24 -3.88 -11.56 -7.88
N SER A 25 -3.41 -10.38 -8.24
CA SER A 25 -4.28 -9.30 -8.70
C SER A 25 -4.79 -9.58 -10.11
N PRO A 26 -6.07 -9.36 -10.41
CA PRO A 26 -6.58 -9.45 -11.78
C PRO A 26 -6.01 -8.36 -12.70
N LEU A 27 -5.42 -7.33 -12.13
CA LEU A 27 -4.81 -6.21 -12.84
C LEU A 27 -3.37 -6.01 -12.39
N PRO A 28 -2.44 -5.68 -13.33
CA PRO A 28 -1.08 -5.35 -12.97
C PRO A 28 -1.06 -4.06 -12.15
N CYS A 29 -0.27 -4.04 -11.09
CA CYS A 29 -0.07 -2.83 -10.31
C CYS A 29 0.69 -1.78 -11.16
N PRO A 30 0.12 -0.59 -11.43
CA PRO A 30 0.78 0.41 -12.28
C PRO A 30 1.94 1.13 -11.57
N PHE A 31 2.19 0.82 -10.31
CA PHE A 31 3.23 1.41 -9.47
C PHE A 31 4.08 0.31 -8.85
N ASN A 32 5.29 0.65 -8.36
CA ASN A 32 5.98 -0.21 -7.42
C ASN A 32 5.27 -0.12 -6.07
N TYR A 33 5.21 -1.23 -5.37
CA TYR A 33 4.58 -1.32 -4.06
C TYR A 33 5.54 -1.95 -3.07
N GLY A 34 5.50 -1.52 -1.84
CA GLY A 34 6.39 -2.03 -0.81
C GLY A 34 5.97 -1.60 0.58
N ALA A 35 6.91 -1.62 1.50
CA ALA A 35 6.66 -1.28 2.88
C ALA A 35 7.77 -0.41 3.46
N VAL A 36 7.45 0.27 4.56
CA VAL A 36 8.42 0.94 5.44
C VAL A 36 8.79 -0.02 6.57
N PRO A 37 9.99 -0.61 6.57
CA PRO A 37 10.35 -1.69 7.51
C PRO A 37 10.37 -1.28 8.98
N SER A 38 10.47 0.01 9.27
CA SER A 38 10.54 0.57 10.63
C SER A 38 9.19 0.97 11.21
N LEU A 39 8.11 0.91 10.42
CA LEU A 39 6.77 1.39 10.83
C LEU A 39 5.72 0.31 10.65
N VAL A 40 4.75 0.30 11.55
CA VAL A 40 3.55 -0.56 11.51
C VAL A 40 2.33 0.33 11.33
N GLY A 41 1.48 0.00 10.37
CA GLY A 41 0.23 0.68 10.07
C GLY A 41 -0.89 0.32 11.06
N LEU A 42 -2.05 0.95 10.87
CA LEU A 42 -3.22 0.75 11.74
C LEU A 42 -3.80 -0.68 11.68
N GLU A 43 -3.60 -1.36 10.55
CA GLU A 43 -4.03 -2.76 10.35
C GLU A 43 -3.07 -3.78 11.01
N GLY A 44 -1.95 -3.32 11.58
CA GLY A 44 -0.98 -4.17 12.28
C GLY A 44 0.08 -4.81 11.40
N ASP A 45 0.10 -4.53 10.10
CA ASP A 45 1.19 -4.90 9.19
C ASP A 45 2.17 -3.72 8.99
N LEU A 46 3.29 -3.96 8.32
CA LEU A 46 4.21 -2.88 7.96
C LEU A 46 3.48 -1.82 7.13
N LEU A 47 3.81 -0.55 7.40
CA LEU A 47 3.17 0.56 6.71
C LEU A 47 3.43 0.48 5.22
N ASP A 48 2.36 0.33 4.44
CA ASP A 48 2.38 0.21 3.00
C ASP A 48 2.89 1.48 2.31
N VAL A 49 3.62 1.30 1.23
CA VAL A 49 4.10 2.39 0.40
C VAL A 49 3.93 2.10 -1.09
N VAL A 50 3.53 3.12 -1.82
CA VAL A 50 3.47 3.15 -3.28
C VAL A 50 4.62 4.02 -3.77
N VAL A 51 5.49 3.48 -4.59
CA VAL A 51 6.64 4.20 -5.14
C VAL A 51 6.42 4.45 -6.63
N LEU A 52 6.33 5.74 -6.97
CA LEU A 52 6.16 6.18 -8.35
C LEU A 52 7.51 6.18 -9.07
N GLY A 53 7.45 6.07 -10.40
CA GLY A 53 8.62 6.09 -11.27
C GLY A 53 8.81 4.80 -12.07
N GLN A 54 10.04 4.54 -12.47
CA GLN A 54 10.38 3.34 -13.24
C GLN A 54 10.19 2.04 -12.43
N ARG A 55 10.13 0.92 -13.14
CA ARG A 55 10.04 -0.40 -12.51
C ARG A 55 11.29 -0.68 -11.67
N LEU A 56 11.08 -1.11 -10.43
CA LEU A 56 12.11 -1.52 -9.48
C LEU A 56 12.04 -3.03 -9.25
N HIS A 57 13.16 -3.64 -8.85
CA HIS A 57 13.20 -5.05 -8.50
C HIS A 57 12.71 -5.30 -7.06
N VAL A 58 12.19 -6.51 -6.84
CA VAL A 58 11.85 -6.98 -5.48
C VAL A 58 13.10 -6.92 -4.59
N GLY A 59 12.92 -6.47 -3.35
CA GLY A 59 14.01 -6.32 -2.37
C GLY A 59 14.84 -5.05 -2.53
N THR A 60 14.60 -4.23 -3.58
CA THR A 60 15.26 -2.92 -3.72
C THR A 60 14.97 -2.08 -2.48
N ARG A 61 16.04 -1.56 -1.87
CA ARG A 61 15.98 -0.62 -0.74
C ARG A 61 16.36 0.76 -1.22
N LEU A 62 15.56 1.75 -0.87
CA LEU A 62 15.80 3.14 -1.26
C LEU A 62 15.27 4.09 -0.20
N ARG A 63 15.80 5.30 -0.20
CA ARG A 63 15.35 6.37 0.69
C ARG A 63 14.65 7.45 -0.11
N LEU A 64 13.36 7.65 0.16
CA LEU A 64 12.52 8.57 -0.59
C LEU A 64 11.72 9.50 0.33
N PRO A 65 11.40 10.72 -0.12
CA PRO A 65 10.37 11.54 0.51
C PRO A 65 8.99 10.94 0.29
N ALA A 66 8.11 11.12 1.26
CA ALA A 66 6.67 10.87 1.13
C ALA A 66 5.95 12.20 0.87
N TRP A 67 5.09 12.20 -0.15
CA TRP A 67 4.37 13.39 -0.62
C TRP A 67 2.91 13.42 -0.20
N GLY A 68 2.41 12.33 0.32
CA GLY A 68 1.05 12.18 0.82
C GLY A 68 0.73 10.72 1.08
N ALA A 69 -0.53 10.42 1.32
CA ALA A 69 -1.01 9.06 1.48
C ALA A 69 -2.43 8.89 0.93
N ILE A 70 -2.74 7.68 0.52
CA ILE A 70 -4.09 7.21 0.24
C ILE A 70 -4.67 6.60 1.51
N VAL A 71 -5.87 7.00 1.86
CA VAL A 71 -6.67 6.34 2.89
C VAL A 71 -7.51 5.27 2.23
N GLN A 72 -7.13 4.03 2.44
CA GLN A 72 -7.94 2.87 2.06
C GLN A 72 -8.69 2.30 3.26
N ARG A 73 -9.83 1.70 2.99
CA ARG A 73 -10.53 0.86 3.94
C ARG A 73 -10.61 -0.54 3.37
N ASP A 74 -10.04 -1.50 4.09
CA ASP A 74 -10.09 -2.92 3.74
C ASP A 74 -10.89 -3.67 4.80
N ARG A 75 -12.05 -4.20 4.40
CA ARG A 75 -12.98 -4.91 5.31
C ARG A 75 -13.31 -4.11 6.59
N GLY A 76 -13.38 -2.79 6.46
CA GLY A 76 -13.67 -1.86 7.54
C GLY A 76 -12.45 -1.31 8.28
N MET A 77 -11.28 -1.91 8.16
CA MET A 77 -10.04 -1.39 8.74
C MET A 77 -9.44 -0.27 7.88
N VAL A 78 -8.92 0.75 8.53
CA VAL A 78 -8.18 1.82 7.85
C VAL A 78 -6.77 1.34 7.55
N ASP A 79 -6.37 1.52 6.30
CA ASP A 79 -5.10 1.08 5.75
C ASP A 79 -4.50 2.24 4.94
N HIS A 80 -3.52 2.91 5.51
CA HIS A 80 -2.82 4.02 4.88
C HIS A 80 -1.73 3.51 3.93
N LYS A 81 -1.66 4.11 2.74
CA LYS A 81 -0.61 3.80 1.77
C LYS A 81 0.14 5.08 1.43
N LEU A 82 1.37 5.19 1.93
CA LEU A 82 2.22 6.34 1.64
C LEU A 82 2.54 6.41 0.15
N ILE A 83 2.62 7.61 -0.38
CA ILE A 83 3.00 7.85 -1.78
C ILE A 83 4.36 8.50 -1.80
N CYS A 84 5.33 7.78 -2.35
CA CYS A 84 6.73 8.18 -2.42
C CYS A 84 7.20 8.30 -3.87
N SER A 85 8.07 9.26 -4.12
CA SER A 85 8.80 9.42 -5.39
C SER A 85 10.06 10.24 -5.16
N ALA A 86 11.05 10.13 -6.05
CA ALA A 86 12.25 10.96 -5.99
C ALA A 86 11.92 12.45 -6.20
N GLU A 87 11.02 12.72 -7.14
CA GLU A 87 10.57 14.06 -7.49
C GLU A 87 9.22 14.38 -6.83
N PRO A 88 8.93 15.67 -6.59
CA PRO A 88 7.62 16.12 -6.12
C PRO A 88 6.49 15.65 -7.05
N LEU A 89 5.34 15.33 -6.44
CA LEU A 89 4.18 14.91 -7.20
C LEU A 89 3.48 16.10 -7.84
N ASP A 90 3.24 16.00 -9.12
CA ASP A 90 2.31 16.88 -9.80
C ASP A 90 0.84 16.43 -9.59
N GLU A 91 -0.08 17.30 -9.92
CA GLU A 91 -1.51 17.06 -9.76
C GLU A 91 -2.02 15.92 -10.69
N ALA A 92 -1.37 15.68 -11.82
CA ALA A 92 -1.70 14.60 -12.73
C ALA A 92 -1.35 13.24 -12.13
N ALA A 93 -0.16 13.11 -11.54
CA ALA A 93 0.27 11.91 -10.82
C ALA A 93 -0.62 11.62 -9.62
N ARG A 94 -0.96 12.64 -8.81
CA ARG A 94 -1.88 12.53 -7.69
C ARG A 94 -3.25 11.99 -8.12
N ARG A 95 -3.83 12.56 -9.18
CA ARG A 95 -5.11 12.10 -9.76
C ARG A 95 -5.03 10.67 -10.31
N ALA A 96 -3.91 10.30 -10.94
CA ALA A 96 -3.71 8.94 -11.45
C ALA A 96 -3.68 7.91 -10.32
N VAL A 97 -2.96 8.19 -9.23
CA VAL A 97 -2.93 7.35 -8.03
C VAL A 97 -4.33 7.19 -7.43
N LEU A 98 -5.04 8.29 -7.18
CA LEU A 98 -6.40 8.26 -6.63
C LEU A 98 -7.36 7.46 -7.50
N ARG A 99 -7.32 7.65 -8.81
CA ARG A 99 -8.17 6.93 -9.76
C ARG A 99 -7.91 5.43 -9.72
N PHE A 100 -6.64 5.03 -9.68
CA PHE A 100 -6.27 3.61 -9.54
C PHE A 100 -6.81 3.01 -8.25
N PHE A 101 -6.58 3.64 -7.10
CA PHE A 101 -7.01 3.08 -5.82
C PHE A 101 -8.53 3.07 -5.63
N ARG A 102 -9.25 4.03 -6.19
CA ARG A 102 -10.73 3.99 -6.25
C ARG A 102 -11.23 2.81 -7.07
N PHE A 103 -10.63 2.58 -8.24
CA PHE A 103 -10.97 1.43 -9.08
C PHE A 103 -10.60 0.11 -8.38
N TYR A 104 -9.40 0.01 -7.82
CA TYR A 104 -8.93 -1.15 -7.09
C TYR A 104 -9.83 -1.52 -5.91
N ALA A 105 -10.23 -0.55 -5.09
CA ALA A 105 -11.13 -0.77 -3.96
C ALA A 105 -12.49 -1.33 -4.40
N ARG A 106 -13.06 -0.82 -5.50
CA ARG A 106 -14.32 -1.34 -6.08
C ARG A 106 -14.18 -2.77 -6.57
N SER A 107 -13.10 -3.06 -7.31
CA SER A 107 -12.83 -4.40 -7.85
C SER A 107 -12.60 -5.41 -6.73
N LYS A 108 -11.84 -5.03 -5.68
CA LYS A 108 -11.62 -5.87 -4.51
C LYS A 108 -12.92 -6.11 -3.74
N GLY A 109 -13.76 -5.10 -3.58
CA GLY A 109 -15.07 -5.22 -2.95
C GLY A 109 -15.97 -6.23 -3.66
N LEU A 110 -16.05 -6.16 -4.99
CA LEU A 110 -16.83 -7.11 -5.80
C LEU A 110 -16.26 -8.54 -5.66
N LEU A 111 -14.95 -8.70 -5.73
CA LEU A 111 -14.30 -10.00 -5.58
C LEU A 111 -14.53 -10.61 -4.19
N ASN A 112 -14.47 -9.81 -3.15
CA ASN A 112 -14.75 -10.23 -1.77
C ASN A 112 -16.21 -10.66 -1.61
N LEU A 113 -17.16 -9.95 -2.23
CA LEU A 113 -18.57 -10.33 -2.23
C LEU A 113 -18.75 -11.69 -2.89
N LEU A 114 -18.15 -11.91 -4.07
CA LEU A 114 -18.24 -13.20 -4.80
C LEU A 114 -17.60 -14.37 -4.02
N ARG A 115 -16.66 -14.08 -3.13
CA ARG A 115 -16.02 -15.08 -2.25
C ARG A 115 -16.73 -15.29 -0.92
N GLY A 116 -17.90 -14.71 -0.72
CA GLY A 116 -18.64 -14.79 0.55
C GLY A 116 -17.94 -14.11 1.73
N ARG A 117 -17.06 -13.15 1.44
CA ARG A 117 -16.32 -12.36 2.44
C ARG A 117 -16.70 -10.88 2.37
N PRO A 118 -17.96 -10.52 2.69
CA PRO A 118 -18.41 -9.14 2.60
C PRO A 118 -17.60 -8.26 3.57
N GLY A 119 -17.43 -7.00 3.20
CA GLY A 119 -16.75 -6.00 4.01
C GLY A 119 -16.62 -4.69 3.24
N ARG A 120 -16.55 -3.58 3.96
CA ARG A 120 -16.40 -2.28 3.33
C ARG A 120 -14.99 -2.13 2.75
N ASN A 121 -14.91 -2.07 1.42
CA ASN A 121 -13.69 -1.74 0.69
C ASN A 121 -13.91 -0.39 0.01
N ALA A 122 -13.11 0.61 0.37
CA ALA A 122 -13.24 1.96 -0.17
C ALA A 122 -11.87 2.65 -0.24
N CYS A 123 -11.72 3.55 -1.21
CA CYS A 123 -10.68 4.56 -1.21
C CYS A 123 -11.32 5.87 -0.71
N GLU A 124 -10.99 6.29 0.50
CA GLU A 124 -11.61 7.44 1.17
C GLU A 124 -10.97 8.77 0.72
N GLY A 125 -9.80 8.71 0.08
CA GLY A 125 -9.19 9.90 -0.49
C GLY A 125 -7.70 10.01 -0.22
N TRP A 126 -7.24 11.24 -0.29
CA TRP A 126 -5.85 11.65 -0.08
C TRP A 126 -5.73 12.43 1.23
N ILE A 127 -4.66 12.17 1.96
CA ILE A 127 -4.24 12.94 3.13
C ILE A 127 -2.76 13.33 3.01
N GLU A 128 -2.32 14.24 3.84
CA GLU A 128 -0.92 14.61 3.94
C GLU A 128 -0.07 13.46 4.50
N ALA A 129 1.18 13.36 4.06
CA ALA A 129 2.07 12.28 4.49
C ALA A 129 2.27 12.26 6.02
N GLN A 130 2.33 13.45 6.64
CA GLN A 130 2.50 13.59 8.08
C GLN A 130 1.32 13.02 8.87
N GLU A 131 0.09 13.17 8.37
CA GLU A 131 -1.11 12.60 9.01
C GLU A 131 -1.05 11.06 9.03
N ALA A 132 -0.68 10.45 7.89
CA ALA A 132 -0.53 9.01 7.81
C ALA A 132 0.59 8.49 8.71
N LEU A 133 1.71 9.20 8.76
CA LEU A 133 2.86 8.87 9.60
C LEU A 133 2.55 8.99 11.09
N ALA A 134 1.74 9.99 11.49
CA ALA A 134 1.30 10.15 12.87
C ALA A 134 0.42 8.99 13.37
N CYS A 135 -0.26 8.30 12.46
CA CYS A 135 -1.07 7.11 12.75
C CYS A 135 -0.24 5.82 12.84
N ALA A 136 0.95 5.80 12.26
CA ALA A 136 1.82 4.63 12.28
C ALA A 136 2.61 4.54 13.60
N LYS A 137 2.94 3.31 13.98
CA LYS A 137 3.74 3.04 15.18
C LYS A 137 5.14 2.54 14.80
N PRO A 138 6.18 2.89 15.56
CA PRO A 138 7.48 2.25 15.39
C PRO A 138 7.35 0.72 15.52
N ARG A 139 8.00 0.00 14.61
CA ARG A 139 8.08 -1.45 14.72
C ARG A 139 9.03 -1.82 15.85
N ASP A 140 8.54 -2.50 16.85
CA ASP A 140 9.37 -3.05 17.92
C ASP A 140 9.96 -4.44 17.56
N ALA A 141 10.89 -4.92 18.36
CA ALA A 141 11.56 -6.20 18.17
C ALA A 141 10.62 -7.42 18.34
N SER A 142 9.49 -7.24 18.98
CA SER A 142 8.49 -8.30 19.22
C SER A 142 7.54 -8.50 18.06
N TRP A 143 7.48 -7.56 17.09
CA TRP A 143 6.60 -7.66 15.94
C TRP A 143 6.89 -8.93 15.11
N ARG A 144 5.89 -9.77 14.93
CA ARG A 144 5.98 -11.08 14.24
C ARG A 144 5.21 -11.12 12.91
N GLY A 145 4.75 -9.99 12.43
CA GLY A 145 3.90 -9.87 11.25
C GLY A 145 2.46 -9.53 11.61
N PRO A 146 1.59 -9.38 10.59
CA PRO A 146 0.20 -8.98 10.81
C PRO A 146 -0.52 -10.00 11.68
N THR A 147 -1.33 -9.49 12.61
CA THR A 147 -2.20 -10.29 13.47
C THR A 147 -3.44 -10.78 12.72
N VAL A 148 -3.80 -10.10 11.64
CA VAL A 148 -4.97 -10.42 10.82
C VAL A 148 -4.49 -11.16 9.57
N LYS A 149 -4.98 -12.39 9.36
CA LYS A 149 -4.79 -13.13 8.10
C LYS A 149 -5.78 -12.59 7.06
N PHE A 150 -5.25 -12.08 5.97
CA PHE A 150 -6.02 -11.58 4.83
C PHE A 150 -6.43 -12.70 3.88
#